data_445cd04f68f4e8917cbeb3a62fc083e2
#
_entry.id   445cd04f68f4e8917cbeb3a62fc083e2
#
_cell.length_a   1.000
_cell.length_b   1.000
_cell.length_c   1.000
_cell.angle_alpha   90.00
_cell.angle_beta   90.00
_cell.angle_gamma   90.00
#
_symmetry.space_group_name_H-M   'P 1'
#
loop_
_entity.id
_entity.type
_entity.pdbx_description
1 polymer ?
#
loop_
_entity_poly.entity_id
_entity_poly.type
_entity_poly.pdbx_seq_one_letter_code
_entity_poly.pdbx_strand_id
1 'polypeptide(L)'
;KLTLVGITGTNGKTTTVTLLYNMFTGLGYSCGLLSTIANYVGSKRFEAVNTTSDPITINSLLAQMADEGCGYCFMEVSSIGVEQERISGLKFKAGIFSNLTHDHLDYHKTFAEYLRCKKLFFDNLPEDAYAITNTDDRNGLVMVQNTKAGIITYSCKSMADHTCRIIEESFDGMQLRIDGKESWTRLTGRHNAYNILAIYSTAVALGVESEEALVAISSLKAAPGRLETLRGPKDLTVVIDYAHTPDALENVLATLRDVAPERELICLFGCGGDRDRTKRPEMAQVAQKFADRIIITSDNSRTEKTSDIMNDIKAGLDLKGRAKSLFIEDREEAIRTATMIAGEGATILLAGKGHETYQIIGTEKRHFDEKEIVETVFREMEA
;
A
#
# COMPACT_ATOMS: atom_id res chain seq x y z
N LYS A 1 28.84 -3.60 6.30
CA LYS A 1 28.51 -2.63 5.24
C LYS A 1 27.00 -2.74 4.97
N LEU A 2 26.25 -1.70 5.29
CA LEU A 2 24.80 -1.67 5.11
C LEU A 2 24.43 -1.53 3.62
N THR A 3 23.62 -2.45 3.09
CA THR A 3 23.10 -2.41 1.72
C THR A 3 21.75 -1.70 1.73
N LEU A 4 21.65 -0.56 1.05
CA LEU A 4 20.45 0.27 1.03
C LEU A 4 19.62 0.00 -0.23
N VAL A 5 18.32 -0.30 -0.06
CA VAL A 5 17.36 -0.53 -1.14
C VAL A 5 16.21 0.46 -0.98
N GLY A 6 15.91 1.21 -2.05
CA GLY A 6 14.84 2.19 -2.06
C GLY A 6 13.71 1.82 -3.01
N ILE A 7 12.49 2.15 -2.64
CA ILE A 7 11.34 2.03 -3.54
C ILE A 7 10.62 3.36 -3.70
N THR A 8 10.27 3.67 -4.93
CA THR A 8 9.39 4.80 -5.26
C THR A 8 8.22 4.35 -6.14
N GLY A 9 7.18 5.14 -6.15
CA GLY A 9 5.94 4.91 -6.89
C GLY A 9 4.77 5.61 -6.21
N THR A 10 3.58 5.54 -6.80
CA THR A 10 2.37 6.03 -6.14
C THR A 10 1.91 5.02 -5.11
N ASN A 11 1.63 3.81 -5.51
CA ASN A 11 1.12 2.72 -4.68
C ASN A 11 2.16 1.59 -4.52
N GLY A 12 2.01 0.77 -3.46
CA GLY A 12 2.81 -0.42 -3.22
C GLY A 12 4.12 -0.22 -2.45
N LYS A 13 4.58 1.01 -2.21
CA LYS A 13 5.84 1.30 -1.51
C LYS A 13 5.94 0.60 -0.15
N THR A 14 5.02 0.91 0.75
CA THR A 14 4.99 0.38 2.12
C THR A 14 4.92 -1.15 2.14
N THR A 15 4.03 -1.72 1.32
CA THR A 15 3.90 -3.17 1.18
C THR A 15 5.22 -3.79 0.75
N THR A 16 5.83 -3.28 -0.33
CA THR A 16 7.06 -3.84 -0.90
C THR A 16 8.24 -3.78 0.08
N VAL A 17 8.48 -2.63 0.74
CA VAL A 17 9.61 -2.55 1.71
C VAL A 17 9.36 -3.40 2.95
N THR A 18 8.11 -3.51 3.42
CA THR A 18 7.77 -4.38 4.56
C THR A 18 7.97 -5.85 4.20
N LEU A 19 7.54 -6.25 3.00
CA LEU A 19 7.74 -7.61 2.51
C LEU A 19 9.22 -7.95 2.31
N LEU A 20 10.03 -7.03 1.76
CA LEU A 20 11.48 -7.20 1.65
C LEU A 20 12.13 -7.34 3.04
N TYR A 21 11.78 -6.47 3.98
CA TYR A 21 12.29 -6.55 5.35
C TYR A 21 11.93 -7.91 5.98
N ASN A 22 10.70 -8.35 5.89
CA ASN A 22 10.23 -9.62 6.44
C ASN A 22 10.91 -10.81 5.74
N MET A 23 11.03 -10.75 4.40
CA MET A 23 11.69 -11.79 3.60
C MET A 23 13.15 -11.96 4.00
N PHE A 24 13.93 -10.88 3.98
CA PHE A 24 15.36 -10.95 4.31
C PHE A 24 15.61 -11.30 5.79
N THR A 25 14.75 -10.83 6.70
CA THR A 25 14.79 -11.25 8.11
C THR A 25 14.49 -12.74 8.24
N GLY A 26 13.49 -13.26 7.49
CA GLY A 26 13.18 -14.69 7.45
C GLY A 26 14.30 -15.55 6.86
N LEU A 27 15.10 -15.00 5.96
CA LEU A 27 16.32 -15.62 5.40
C LEU A 27 17.52 -15.53 6.37
N GLY A 28 17.35 -14.95 7.55
CA GLY A 28 18.39 -14.89 8.59
C GLY A 28 19.28 -13.64 8.55
N TYR A 29 18.98 -12.65 7.71
CA TYR A 29 19.71 -11.38 7.70
C TYR A 29 19.19 -10.43 8.78
N SER A 30 20.10 -9.69 9.43
CA SER A 30 19.71 -8.53 10.23
C SER A 30 19.37 -7.36 9.29
N CYS A 31 18.17 -6.79 9.43
CA CYS A 31 17.65 -5.79 8.50
C CYS A 31 17.15 -4.56 9.24
N GLY A 32 17.18 -3.41 8.55
CA GLY A 32 16.45 -2.20 8.91
C GLY A 32 15.31 -1.93 7.94
N LEU A 33 14.33 -1.16 8.40
CA LEU A 33 13.17 -0.70 7.62
C LEU A 33 12.92 0.78 7.91
N LEU A 34 12.74 1.57 6.85
CA LEU A 34 12.29 2.96 6.95
C LEU A 34 11.01 3.11 6.12
N SER A 35 9.87 3.22 6.77
CA SER A 35 8.56 3.19 6.10
C SER A 35 7.54 4.15 6.72
N THR A 36 6.42 4.32 6.04
CA THR A 36 5.29 5.13 6.51
C THR A 36 4.70 4.62 7.82
N ILE A 37 4.71 3.29 8.03
CA ILE A 37 4.07 2.65 9.20
C ILE A 37 4.96 2.71 10.44
N ALA A 38 6.24 2.35 10.27
CA ALA A 38 7.22 2.31 11.35
C ALA A 38 8.63 2.23 10.77
N ASN A 39 9.62 2.62 11.56
CA ASN A 39 11.02 2.37 11.29
C ASN A 39 11.51 1.23 12.18
N TYR A 40 12.41 0.40 11.67
CA TYR A 40 13.04 -0.69 12.43
C TYR A 40 14.55 -0.66 12.29
N VAL A 41 15.23 -0.85 13.39
CA VAL A 41 16.68 -1.14 13.47
C VAL A 41 16.80 -2.55 14.05
N GLY A 42 17.14 -3.53 13.21
CA GLY A 42 16.93 -4.93 13.58
C GLY A 42 15.46 -5.17 13.94
N SER A 43 15.20 -5.69 15.13
CA SER A 43 13.84 -5.90 15.67
C SER A 43 13.28 -4.70 16.45
N LYS A 44 14.08 -3.67 16.71
CA LYS A 44 13.70 -2.51 17.51
C LYS A 44 12.87 -1.52 16.70
N ARG A 45 11.64 -1.26 17.15
CA ARG A 45 10.68 -0.37 16.48
C ARG A 45 10.82 1.07 16.93
N PHE A 46 10.72 2.00 15.96
CA PHE A 46 10.65 3.44 16.17
C PHE A 46 9.42 4.00 15.43
N GLU A 47 8.84 5.08 15.95
CA GLU A 47 7.74 5.77 15.25
C GLU A 47 8.23 6.40 13.94
N ALA A 48 7.39 6.32 12.91
CA ALA A 48 7.58 7.03 11.65
C ALA A 48 6.72 8.31 11.66
N VAL A 49 7.34 9.45 11.38
CA VAL A 49 6.64 10.74 11.27
C VAL A 49 6.26 11.03 9.81
N ASN A 50 7.12 10.64 8.89
CA ASN A 50 6.95 10.83 7.45
C ASN A 50 7.31 9.56 6.70
N THR A 51 6.75 9.37 5.50
CA THR A 51 7.12 8.26 4.61
C THR A 51 8.62 8.22 4.34
N THR A 52 9.22 9.38 4.05
CA THR A 52 10.67 9.57 3.97
C THR A 52 11.01 10.65 4.99
N SER A 53 11.68 10.28 6.07
CA SER A 53 12.04 11.18 7.16
C SER A 53 13.01 12.27 6.69
N ASP A 54 13.29 13.24 7.56
CA ASP A 54 14.33 14.24 7.31
C ASP A 54 15.73 13.62 7.26
N PRO A 55 16.73 14.29 6.66
CA PRO A 55 18.07 13.73 6.49
C PRO A 55 18.78 13.35 7.78
N ILE A 56 18.56 14.11 8.87
CA ILE A 56 19.20 13.85 10.17
C ILE A 56 18.66 12.55 10.77
N THR A 57 17.34 12.39 10.78
CA THR A 57 16.66 11.18 11.25
C THR A 57 17.07 9.96 10.43
N ILE A 58 17.08 10.07 9.07
CA ILE A 58 17.49 8.96 8.20
C ILE A 58 18.94 8.54 8.54
N ASN A 59 19.89 9.47 8.54
CA ASN A 59 21.30 9.15 8.80
C ASN A 59 21.53 8.60 10.21
N SER A 60 20.81 9.11 11.22
CA SER A 60 20.88 8.57 12.59
C SER A 60 20.41 7.12 12.66
N LEU A 61 19.28 6.79 12.00
CA LEU A 61 18.78 5.41 11.96
C LEU A 61 19.70 4.49 11.16
N LEU A 62 20.24 4.94 10.02
CA LEU A 62 21.22 4.16 9.24
C LEU A 62 22.52 3.91 10.01
N ALA A 63 22.99 4.88 10.79
CA ALA A 63 24.17 4.69 11.67
C ALA A 63 23.86 3.63 12.74
N GLN A 64 22.72 3.70 13.42
CA GLN A 64 22.30 2.70 14.39
C GLN A 64 22.18 1.30 13.75
N MET A 65 21.62 1.19 12.53
CA MET A 65 21.57 -0.09 11.79
C MET A 65 22.96 -0.64 11.52
N ALA A 66 23.92 0.21 11.13
CA ALA A 66 25.29 -0.19 10.89
C ALA A 66 25.99 -0.66 12.17
N ASP A 67 25.76 0.04 13.29
CA ASP A 67 26.33 -0.31 14.60
C ASP A 67 25.74 -1.62 15.15
N GLU A 68 24.45 -1.89 14.89
CA GLU A 68 23.79 -3.16 15.26
C GLU A 68 24.07 -4.31 14.25
N GLY A 69 24.88 -4.06 13.22
CA GLY A 69 25.30 -5.09 12.25
C GLY A 69 24.22 -5.46 11.23
N CYS A 70 23.27 -4.58 10.93
CA CYS A 70 22.32 -4.81 9.85
C CYS A 70 23.04 -4.91 8.51
N GLY A 71 22.72 -5.95 7.73
CA GLY A 71 23.24 -6.15 6.37
C GLY A 71 22.46 -5.35 5.33
N TYR A 72 21.16 -5.14 5.54
CA TYR A 72 20.26 -4.49 4.60
C TYR A 72 19.39 -3.43 5.29
N CYS A 73 19.03 -2.40 4.54
CA CYS A 73 17.97 -1.46 4.91
C CYS A 73 17.05 -1.25 3.71
N PHE A 74 15.75 -1.46 3.92
CA PHE A 74 14.70 -1.23 2.93
C PHE A 74 13.97 0.05 3.28
N MET A 75 13.87 1.00 2.32
CA MET A 75 13.25 2.29 2.61
C MET A 75 12.30 2.77 1.53
N GLU A 76 11.24 3.43 1.96
CA GLU A 76 10.35 4.17 1.06
C GLU A 76 10.99 5.49 0.64
N VAL A 77 11.00 5.75 -0.67
CA VAL A 77 11.50 6.99 -1.29
C VAL A 77 10.32 7.73 -1.91
N SER A 78 9.76 8.68 -1.19
CA SER A 78 8.66 9.54 -1.67
C SER A 78 9.18 10.60 -2.65
N SER A 79 8.30 11.06 -3.56
CA SER A 79 8.64 12.16 -4.48
C SER A 79 9.02 13.45 -3.75
N ILE A 80 8.33 13.75 -2.64
CA ILE A 80 8.63 14.89 -1.78
C ILE A 80 10.01 14.71 -1.12
N GLY A 81 10.33 13.48 -0.68
CA GLY A 81 11.64 13.18 -0.10
C GLY A 81 12.79 13.34 -1.10
N VAL A 82 12.57 13.02 -2.37
CA VAL A 82 13.55 13.25 -3.45
C VAL A 82 13.70 14.75 -3.73
N GLU A 83 12.57 15.45 -3.92
CA GLU A 83 12.54 16.87 -4.25
C GLU A 83 13.17 17.73 -3.14
N GLN A 84 12.93 17.39 -1.89
CA GLN A 84 13.52 18.06 -0.72
C GLN A 84 14.92 17.53 -0.37
N GLU A 85 15.54 16.77 -1.24
CA GLU A 85 16.91 16.23 -1.08
C GLU A 85 17.12 15.43 0.22
N ARG A 86 16.04 14.86 0.81
CA ARG A 86 16.13 14.12 2.08
C ARG A 86 16.99 12.87 2.01
N ILE A 87 17.22 12.35 0.81
CA ILE A 87 18.05 11.17 0.52
C ILE A 87 19.39 11.51 -0.12
N SER A 88 19.74 12.80 -0.22
CA SER A 88 21.00 13.24 -0.81
C SER A 88 22.21 12.62 -0.09
N GLY A 89 23.18 12.16 -0.88
CA GLY A 89 24.38 11.50 -0.39
C GLY A 89 24.23 10.02 -0.02
N LEU A 90 23.01 9.47 0.03
CA LEU A 90 22.81 8.05 0.22
C LEU A 90 23.14 7.27 -1.06
N LYS A 91 23.81 6.13 -0.89
CA LYS A 91 24.14 5.22 -2.01
C LYS A 91 23.25 3.99 -1.97
N PHE A 92 22.28 3.95 -2.84
CA PHE A 92 21.38 2.81 -2.97
C PHE A 92 22.02 1.72 -3.85
N LYS A 93 21.92 0.47 -3.40
CA LYS A 93 22.33 -0.69 -4.19
C LYS A 93 21.23 -1.15 -5.15
N ALA A 94 19.97 -0.87 -4.81
CA ALA A 94 18.84 -1.07 -5.71
C ALA A 94 17.80 0.03 -5.54
N GLY A 95 17.21 0.46 -6.65
CA GLY A 95 16.04 1.32 -6.73
C GLY A 95 14.91 0.60 -7.42
N ILE A 96 13.71 0.60 -6.83
CA ILE A 96 12.53 -0.09 -7.33
C ILE A 96 11.48 0.95 -7.75
N PHE A 97 10.90 0.79 -8.94
CA PHE A 97 9.75 1.54 -9.41
C PHE A 97 8.51 0.65 -9.46
N SER A 98 7.46 0.99 -8.72
CA SER A 98 6.21 0.23 -8.70
C SER A 98 5.21 0.71 -9.76
N ASN A 99 4.75 1.95 -9.68
CA ASN A 99 3.76 2.56 -10.58
C ASN A 99 3.71 4.08 -10.42
N LEU A 100 3.07 4.76 -11.38
CA LEU A 100 2.81 6.19 -11.31
C LEU A 100 1.38 6.51 -11.74
N THR A 101 0.53 6.85 -10.77
CA THR A 101 -0.87 7.27 -10.97
C THR A 101 -1.11 8.66 -10.38
N HIS A 102 -2.31 9.21 -10.54
CA HIS A 102 -2.66 10.53 -10.05
C HIS A 102 -2.62 10.60 -8.52
N ASP A 103 -1.65 11.32 -7.98
CA ASP A 103 -1.52 11.62 -6.55
C ASP A 103 -0.58 12.82 -6.33
N HIS A 104 -0.63 13.43 -5.14
CA HIS A 104 0.27 14.50 -4.72
C HIS A 104 0.35 15.72 -5.66
N LEU A 105 -0.68 16.01 -6.47
CA LEU A 105 -0.71 17.19 -7.34
C LEU A 105 -0.97 18.49 -6.58
N ASP A 106 -1.47 18.42 -5.35
CA ASP A 106 -1.50 19.51 -4.39
C ASP A 106 -0.09 20.07 -4.12
N TYR A 107 0.90 19.20 -4.04
CA TYR A 107 2.31 19.54 -3.84
C TYR A 107 3.05 19.82 -5.15
N HIS A 108 3.09 18.85 -6.07
CA HIS A 108 3.89 18.92 -7.31
C HIS A 108 3.28 19.77 -8.42
N LYS A 109 2.00 20.23 -8.27
CA LYS A 109 1.26 21.06 -9.22
C LYS A 109 0.96 20.38 -10.57
N THR A 110 1.89 19.60 -11.13
CA THR A 110 1.71 18.91 -12.42
C THR A 110 2.18 17.46 -12.34
N PHE A 111 1.58 16.61 -13.17
CA PHE A 111 2.01 15.21 -13.30
C PHE A 111 3.45 15.09 -13.82
N ALA A 112 3.87 16.00 -14.71
CA ALA A 112 5.23 16.02 -15.24
C ALA A 112 6.28 16.27 -14.14
N GLU A 113 5.99 17.18 -13.20
CA GLU A 113 6.87 17.47 -12.07
C GLU A 113 6.90 16.29 -11.08
N TYR A 114 5.76 15.67 -10.81
CA TYR A 114 5.67 14.47 -9.99
C TYR A 114 6.51 13.30 -10.57
N LEU A 115 6.41 13.07 -11.89
CA LEU A 115 7.23 12.10 -12.62
C LEU A 115 8.72 12.46 -12.53
N ARG A 116 9.09 13.73 -12.79
CA ARG A 116 10.45 14.21 -12.73
C ARG A 116 11.10 13.95 -11.36
N CYS A 117 10.41 14.29 -10.30
CA CYS A 117 10.91 14.07 -8.93
C CYS A 117 11.22 12.60 -8.65
N LYS A 118 10.31 11.68 -9.02
CA LYS A 118 10.57 10.24 -8.84
C LYS A 118 11.71 9.73 -9.72
N LYS A 119 11.79 10.23 -10.96
CA LYS A 119 12.84 9.86 -11.92
C LYS A 119 14.25 10.25 -11.44
N LEU A 120 14.41 11.38 -10.75
CA LEU A 120 15.68 11.79 -10.16
C LEU A 120 16.28 10.73 -9.23
N PHE A 121 15.46 9.94 -8.56
CA PHE A 121 15.96 8.84 -7.73
C PHE A 121 16.74 7.82 -8.57
N PHE A 122 16.25 7.43 -9.74
CA PHE A 122 16.90 6.50 -10.66
C PHE A 122 18.09 7.12 -11.38
N ASP A 123 18.00 8.40 -11.77
CA ASP A 123 19.08 9.12 -12.44
C ASP A 123 20.33 9.25 -11.54
N ASN A 124 20.13 9.24 -10.21
CA ASN A 124 21.20 9.34 -9.22
C ASN A 124 21.69 7.98 -8.68
N LEU A 125 21.20 6.85 -9.18
CA LEU A 125 21.71 5.54 -8.80
C LEU A 125 23.16 5.36 -9.30
N PRO A 126 24.08 4.77 -8.47
CA PRO A 126 25.43 4.48 -8.90
C PRO A 126 25.48 3.38 -9.97
N GLU A 127 26.55 3.32 -10.76
CA GLU A 127 26.72 2.36 -11.87
C GLU A 127 26.70 0.89 -11.40
N ASP A 128 27.11 0.61 -10.17
CA ASP A 128 27.10 -0.73 -9.58
C ASP A 128 25.77 -1.09 -8.90
N ALA A 129 24.74 -0.25 -9.05
CA ALA A 129 23.40 -0.48 -8.52
C ALA A 129 22.48 -1.14 -9.56
N TYR A 130 21.26 -1.48 -9.13
CA TYR A 130 20.17 -2.00 -9.96
C TYR A 130 18.99 -1.05 -9.97
N ALA A 131 18.45 -0.78 -11.16
CA ALA A 131 17.20 -0.06 -11.38
C ALA A 131 16.13 -1.07 -11.79
N ILE A 132 15.24 -1.43 -10.85
CA ILE A 132 14.22 -2.46 -11.02
C ILE A 132 12.92 -1.77 -11.37
N THR A 133 12.36 -2.00 -12.56
CA THR A 133 11.24 -1.22 -13.06
C THR A 133 10.08 -2.07 -13.57
N ASN A 134 8.85 -1.63 -13.25
CA ASN A 134 7.60 -2.19 -13.75
C ASN A 134 7.33 -1.70 -15.17
N THR A 135 7.45 -2.57 -16.17
CA THR A 135 7.21 -2.22 -17.57
C THR A 135 5.74 -2.24 -17.98
N ASP A 136 4.84 -2.71 -17.12
CA ASP A 136 3.40 -2.60 -17.34
C ASP A 136 2.86 -1.20 -16.99
N ASP A 137 3.60 -0.41 -16.24
CA ASP A 137 3.33 1.02 -16.10
C ASP A 137 3.93 1.78 -17.29
N ARG A 138 3.12 2.64 -17.91
CA ARG A 138 3.53 3.43 -19.09
C ARG A 138 4.77 4.30 -18.85
N ASN A 139 5.06 4.64 -17.59
CA ASN A 139 6.22 5.45 -17.20
C ASN A 139 7.42 4.57 -16.77
N GLY A 140 7.28 3.24 -16.73
CA GLY A 140 8.29 2.33 -16.23
C GLY A 140 9.63 2.48 -16.90
N LEU A 141 9.67 2.47 -18.24
CA LEU A 141 10.90 2.69 -19.02
C LEU A 141 11.39 4.13 -18.95
N VAL A 142 10.47 5.11 -18.83
CA VAL A 142 10.84 6.53 -18.68
C VAL A 142 11.59 6.75 -17.36
N MET A 143 11.19 6.08 -16.28
CA MET A 143 11.85 6.20 -14.96
C MET A 143 13.33 5.86 -15.02
N VAL A 144 13.71 4.85 -15.79
CA VAL A 144 15.08 4.32 -15.86
C VAL A 144 15.86 4.80 -17.10
N GLN A 145 15.29 5.70 -17.90
CA GLN A 145 15.84 6.11 -19.19
C GLN A 145 17.27 6.68 -19.10
N ASN A 146 17.59 7.40 -18.04
CA ASN A 146 18.88 8.10 -17.88
C ASN A 146 19.74 7.48 -16.75
N THR A 147 19.30 6.37 -16.15
CA THR A 147 20.07 5.73 -15.08
C THR A 147 21.39 5.17 -15.61
N LYS A 148 22.41 5.16 -14.77
CA LYS A 148 23.69 4.47 -15.04
C LYS A 148 23.69 3.06 -14.43
N ALA A 149 22.71 2.73 -13.59
CA ALA A 149 22.56 1.44 -12.95
C ALA A 149 22.15 0.35 -13.94
N GLY A 150 22.42 -0.90 -13.61
CA GLY A 150 21.92 -2.06 -14.36
C GLY A 150 20.39 -2.11 -14.30
N ILE A 151 19.71 -2.12 -15.45
CA ILE A 151 18.25 -2.14 -15.52
C ILE A 151 17.77 -3.59 -15.44
N ILE A 152 16.79 -3.83 -14.57
CA ILE A 152 16.04 -5.08 -14.46
C ILE A 152 14.55 -4.76 -14.60
N THR A 153 13.92 -5.38 -15.57
CA THR A 153 12.50 -5.19 -15.87
C THR A 153 11.64 -6.27 -15.25
N TYR A 154 10.43 -5.92 -14.82
CA TYR A 154 9.43 -6.90 -14.40
C TYR A 154 8.04 -6.57 -14.93
N SER A 155 7.23 -7.63 -15.20
CA SER A 155 5.91 -7.52 -15.79
C SER A 155 4.99 -8.69 -15.41
N CYS A 156 3.70 -8.39 -15.19
CA CYS A 156 2.66 -9.41 -15.10
C CYS A 156 1.86 -9.58 -16.41
N LYS A 157 2.14 -8.77 -17.46
CA LYS A 157 1.36 -8.74 -18.71
C LYS A 157 2.18 -9.07 -19.94
N SER A 158 3.45 -8.71 -19.95
CA SER A 158 4.32 -8.80 -21.13
C SER A 158 5.66 -9.46 -20.81
N MET A 159 6.52 -9.57 -21.83
CA MET A 159 7.88 -10.06 -21.64
C MET A 159 8.73 -9.04 -20.88
N ALA A 160 9.49 -9.52 -19.91
CA ALA A 160 10.42 -8.77 -19.08
C ALA A 160 11.51 -9.73 -18.57
N ASP A 161 12.53 -9.20 -17.86
CA ASP A 161 13.55 -10.04 -17.23
C ASP A 161 12.94 -10.99 -16.20
N HIS A 162 11.94 -10.47 -15.44
CA HIS A 162 11.13 -11.29 -14.53
C HIS A 162 9.65 -11.14 -14.83
N THR A 163 8.94 -12.28 -14.84
CA THR A 163 7.51 -12.34 -15.18
C THR A 163 6.69 -13.05 -14.12
N CYS A 164 5.44 -12.64 -13.96
CA CYS A 164 4.49 -13.29 -13.05
C CYS A 164 3.13 -13.45 -13.71
N ARG A 165 2.47 -14.60 -13.44
CA ARG A 165 1.06 -14.83 -13.77
C ARG A 165 0.32 -15.35 -12.55
N ILE A 166 -0.87 -14.83 -12.30
CA ILE A 166 -1.80 -15.37 -11.31
C ILE A 166 -2.45 -16.61 -11.96
N ILE A 167 -2.34 -17.75 -11.30
CA ILE A 167 -2.97 -19.01 -11.71
C ILE A 167 -4.32 -19.14 -11.05
N GLU A 168 -4.35 -18.89 -9.72
CA GLU A 168 -5.54 -18.97 -8.89
C GLU A 168 -5.46 -17.89 -7.79
N GLU A 169 -6.63 -17.37 -7.39
CA GLU A 169 -6.74 -16.33 -6.38
C GLU A 169 -7.93 -16.59 -5.46
N SER A 170 -7.72 -16.37 -4.16
CA SER A 170 -8.73 -16.45 -3.11
C SER A 170 -8.46 -15.43 -2.00
N PHE A 171 -9.36 -15.32 -1.00
CA PHE A 171 -9.09 -14.51 0.20
C PHE A 171 -7.90 -15.02 1.03
N ASP A 172 -7.52 -16.29 0.87
CA ASP A 172 -6.43 -16.91 1.64
C ASP A 172 -5.07 -16.75 0.93
N GLY A 173 -5.07 -16.26 -0.31
CA GLY A 173 -3.85 -15.99 -1.07
C GLY A 173 -3.98 -16.29 -2.56
N MET A 174 -2.83 -16.32 -3.24
CA MET A 174 -2.71 -16.56 -4.68
C MET A 174 -1.71 -17.67 -4.98
N GLN A 175 -2.02 -18.49 -5.98
CA GLN A 175 -1.05 -19.30 -6.68
C GLN A 175 -0.50 -18.49 -7.86
N LEU A 176 0.80 -18.30 -7.86
CA LEU A 176 1.54 -17.52 -8.87
C LEU A 176 2.48 -18.42 -9.66
N ARG A 177 2.71 -18.07 -10.92
CA ARG A 177 3.83 -18.59 -11.71
C ARG A 177 4.81 -17.47 -11.98
N ILE A 178 5.97 -17.53 -11.31
CA ILE A 178 7.05 -16.53 -11.39
C ILE A 178 8.21 -17.20 -12.16
N ASP A 179 8.61 -16.60 -13.28
CA ASP A 179 9.66 -17.12 -14.18
C ASP A 179 9.50 -18.62 -14.51
N GLY A 180 8.26 -19.04 -14.73
CA GLY A 180 7.91 -20.42 -15.05
C GLY A 180 7.77 -21.37 -13.85
N LYS A 181 8.14 -20.94 -12.64
CA LYS A 181 8.03 -21.72 -11.39
C LYS A 181 6.77 -21.36 -10.63
N GLU A 182 6.09 -22.35 -10.06
CA GLU A 182 4.89 -22.14 -9.27
C GLU A 182 5.24 -21.85 -7.82
N SER A 183 4.57 -20.89 -7.23
CA SER A 183 4.69 -20.50 -5.83
C SER A 183 3.34 -20.08 -5.29
N TRP A 184 3.11 -20.37 -4.02
CA TRP A 184 1.94 -19.87 -3.28
C TRP A 184 2.32 -18.64 -2.47
N THR A 185 1.38 -17.71 -2.31
CA THR A 185 1.50 -16.57 -1.39
C THR A 185 0.22 -16.35 -0.62
N ARG A 186 0.32 -15.86 0.60
CA ARG A 186 -0.83 -15.48 1.43
C ARG A 186 -1.39 -14.09 1.11
N LEU A 187 -0.78 -13.39 0.15
CA LEU A 187 -1.27 -12.10 -0.30
C LEU A 187 -2.25 -12.30 -1.45
N THR A 188 -3.28 -11.46 -1.50
CA THR A 188 -4.33 -11.44 -2.50
C THR A 188 -4.29 -10.13 -3.27
N GLY A 189 -4.78 -10.14 -4.49
CA GLY A 189 -4.89 -8.97 -5.35
C GLY A 189 -3.80 -8.85 -6.39
N ARG A 190 -4.22 -8.51 -7.62
CA ARG A 190 -3.31 -8.31 -8.74
C ARG A 190 -2.19 -7.32 -8.42
N HIS A 191 -2.48 -6.24 -7.68
CA HIS A 191 -1.46 -5.29 -7.25
C HIS A 191 -0.41 -5.92 -6.33
N ASN A 192 -0.78 -6.92 -5.52
CA ASN A 192 0.18 -7.68 -4.71
C ASN A 192 0.99 -8.67 -5.55
N ALA A 193 0.47 -9.18 -6.68
CA ALA A 193 1.31 -9.94 -7.62
C ALA A 193 2.47 -9.08 -8.16
N TYR A 194 2.23 -7.79 -8.48
CA TYR A 194 3.30 -6.83 -8.82
C TYR A 194 4.26 -6.58 -7.67
N ASN A 195 3.76 -6.38 -6.43
CA ASN A 195 4.61 -6.19 -5.26
C ASN A 195 5.49 -7.42 -5.01
N ILE A 196 4.93 -8.64 -5.13
CA ILE A 196 5.66 -9.90 -5.01
C ILE A 196 6.73 -10.03 -6.09
N LEU A 197 6.39 -9.71 -7.34
CA LEU A 197 7.35 -9.78 -8.43
C LEU A 197 8.49 -8.75 -8.25
N ALA A 198 8.19 -7.56 -7.73
CA ALA A 198 9.20 -6.55 -7.40
C ALA A 198 10.16 -7.04 -6.30
N ILE A 199 9.64 -7.67 -5.21
CA ILE A 199 10.50 -8.20 -4.15
C ILE A 199 11.32 -9.41 -4.63
N TYR A 200 10.73 -10.29 -5.45
CA TYR A 200 11.45 -11.41 -6.06
C TYR A 200 12.60 -10.90 -6.94
N SER A 201 12.31 -9.98 -7.87
CA SER A 201 13.32 -9.38 -8.75
C SER A 201 14.45 -8.71 -7.95
N THR A 202 14.10 -8.04 -6.85
CA THR A 202 15.07 -7.39 -5.96
C THR A 202 15.93 -8.43 -5.22
N ALA A 203 15.33 -9.48 -4.69
CA ALA A 203 16.04 -10.53 -3.96
C ALA A 203 17.04 -11.24 -4.88
N VAL A 204 16.63 -11.62 -6.08
CA VAL A 204 17.51 -12.25 -7.09
C VAL A 204 18.64 -11.29 -7.49
N ALA A 205 18.36 -10.01 -7.72
CA ALA A 205 19.38 -9.00 -8.02
C ALA A 205 20.43 -8.83 -6.89
N LEU A 206 20.01 -9.06 -5.64
CA LEU A 206 20.87 -9.01 -4.46
C LEU A 206 21.56 -10.34 -4.16
N GLY A 207 21.39 -11.37 -5.00
CA GLY A 207 22.10 -12.65 -4.92
C GLY A 207 21.38 -13.75 -4.13
N VAL A 208 20.08 -13.58 -3.82
CA VAL A 208 19.27 -14.67 -3.26
C VAL A 208 18.92 -15.64 -4.38
N GLU A 209 19.10 -16.93 -4.14
CA GLU A 209 18.74 -17.96 -5.12
C GLU A 209 17.22 -17.96 -5.38
N SER A 210 16.83 -18.21 -6.64
CA SER A 210 15.43 -18.13 -7.12
C SER A 210 14.47 -19.00 -6.30
N GLU A 211 14.85 -20.25 -6.01
CA GLU A 211 14.04 -21.17 -5.20
C GLU A 211 13.88 -20.70 -3.76
N GLU A 212 14.97 -20.22 -3.17
CA GLU A 212 14.99 -19.69 -1.80
C GLU A 212 14.09 -18.45 -1.70
N ALA A 213 14.14 -17.57 -2.70
CA ALA A 213 13.25 -16.40 -2.81
C ALA A 213 11.76 -16.81 -2.87
N LEU A 214 11.40 -17.82 -3.67
CA LEU A 214 10.02 -18.33 -3.80
C LEU A 214 9.52 -18.97 -2.50
N VAL A 215 10.36 -19.75 -1.82
CA VAL A 215 10.03 -20.32 -0.51
C VAL A 215 9.81 -19.23 0.53
N ALA A 216 10.68 -18.22 0.59
CA ALA A 216 10.51 -17.09 1.50
C ALA A 216 9.21 -16.32 1.23
N ILE A 217 8.87 -16.06 -0.05
CA ILE A 217 7.62 -15.41 -0.46
C ILE A 217 6.39 -16.18 0.07
N SER A 218 6.40 -17.51 0.07
CA SER A 218 5.25 -18.31 0.52
C SER A 218 4.90 -18.13 2.01
N SER A 219 5.85 -17.68 2.81
CA SER A 219 5.69 -17.45 4.24
C SER A 219 5.25 -16.03 4.60
N LEU A 220 5.32 -15.09 3.64
CA LEU A 220 5.03 -13.69 3.86
C LEU A 220 3.53 -13.46 4.16
N LYS A 221 3.27 -12.49 5.04
CA LYS A 221 1.93 -11.99 5.36
C LYS A 221 1.79 -10.56 4.88
N ALA A 222 0.55 -10.13 4.64
CA ALA A 222 0.25 -8.75 4.31
C ALA A 222 0.78 -7.79 5.40
N ALA A 223 1.20 -6.61 4.99
CA ALA A 223 1.50 -5.54 5.93
C ALA A 223 0.22 -5.11 6.67
N PRO A 224 0.29 -4.68 7.93
CA PRO A 224 -0.89 -4.22 8.66
C PRO A 224 -1.66 -3.16 7.89
N GLY A 225 -2.99 -3.30 7.84
CA GLY A 225 -3.87 -2.38 7.13
C GLY A 225 -3.69 -2.36 5.59
N ARG A 226 -3.22 -3.45 5.00
CA ARG A 226 -3.07 -3.66 3.56
C ARG A 226 -3.76 -4.96 3.16
N LEU A 227 -5.03 -4.89 2.72
CA LEU A 227 -5.92 -6.05 2.52
C LEU A 227 -5.92 -6.98 3.74
N GLU A 228 -5.90 -6.41 4.93
CA GLU A 228 -5.96 -7.19 6.16
C GLU A 228 -7.36 -7.76 6.35
N THR A 229 -7.47 -9.07 6.35
CA THR A 229 -8.75 -9.79 6.35
C THR A 229 -9.09 -10.31 7.73
N LEU A 230 -10.30 -10.00 8.22
CA LEU A 230 -10.89 -10.50 9.45
C LEU A 230 -12.13 -11.34 9.12
N ARG A 231 -12.17 -12.56 9.64
CA ARG A 231 -13.31 -13.48 9.47
C ARG A 231 -14.22 -13.39 10.70
N GLY A 232 -15.50 -13.20 10.46
CA GLY A 232 -16.51 -13.05 11.50
C GLY A 232 -17.65 -14.06 11.40
N PRO A 233 -18.64 -13.93 12.31
CA PRO A 233 -19.84 -14.75 12.30
C PRO A 233 -20.60 -14.68 10.97
N LYS A 234 -21.42 -15.70 10.68
CA LYS A 234 -22.23 -15.78 9.43
C LYS A 234 -21.41 -15.67 8.15
N ASP A 235 -20.18 -16.20 8.15
CA ASP A 235 -19.22 -16.10 7.02
C ASP A 235 -18.91 -14.66 6.59
N LEU A 236 -19.12 -13.69 7.48
CA LEU A 236 -18.82 -12.29 7.23
C LEU A 236 -17.31 -12.10 7.09
N THR A 237 -16.90 -11.36 6.07
CA THR A 237 -15.49 -11.01 5.85
C THR A 237 -15.33 -9.50 5.90
N VAL A 238 -14.51 -8.98 6.81
CA VAL A 238 -14.14 -7.57 6.86
C VAL A 238 -12.70 -7.43 6.40
N VAL A 239 -12.48 -6.52 5.45
CA VAL A 239 -11.17 -6.21 4.89
C VAL A 239 -10.81 -4.77 5.25
N ILE A 240 -9.65 -4.58 5.89
CA ILE A 240 -9.12 -3.27 6.26
C ILE A 240 -8.00 -2.90 5.30
N ASP A 241 -8.11 -1.73 4.67
CA ASP A 241 -7.11 -1.26 3.71
C ASP A 241 -6.85 0.26 3.80
N TYR A 242 -5.63 0.65 3.51
CA TYR A 242 -5.20 2.06 3.49
C TYR A 242 -5.56 2.80 2.19
N ALA A 243 -6.37 2.22 1.32
CA ALA A 243 -6.79 2.81 0.04
C ALA A 243 -7.51 4.16 0.28
N HIS A 244 -6.82 5.26 -0.04
CA HIS A 244 -7.28 6.64 0.18
C HIS A 244 -7.17 7.51 -1.08
N THR A 245 -6.94 6.88 -2.24
CA THR A 245 -6.95 7.48 -3.58
C THR A 245 -7.92 6.72 -4.48
N PRO A 246 -8.45 7.33 -5.56
CA PRO A 246 -9.35 6.65 -6.49
C PRO A 246 -8.77 5.35 -7.04
N ASP A 247 -7.53 5.38 -7.52
CA ASP A 247 -6.82 4.22 -8.07
C ASP A 247 -6.62 3.11 -7.04
N ALA A 248 -6.18 3.44 -5.83
CA ALA A 248 -6.02 2.45 -4.76
C ALA A 248 -7.36 1.81 -4.37
N LEU A 249 -8.43 2.61 -4.27
CA LEU A 249 -9.77 2.12 -3.96
C LEU A 249 -10.31 1.22 -5.09
N GLU A 250 -10.09 1.59 -6.36
CA GLU A 250 -10.47 0.76 -7.51
C GLU A 250 -9.74 -0.59 -7.49
N ASN A 251 -8.44 -0.59 -7.24
CA ASN A 251 -7.65 -1.81 -7.17
C ASN A 251 -8.13 -2.77 -6.07
N VAL A 252 -8.43 -2.25 -4.89
CA VAL A 252 -8.93 -3.07 -3.78
C VAL A 252 -10.32 -3.60 -4.07
N LEU A 253 -11.26 -2.75 -4.50
CA LEU A 253 -12.63 -3.18 -4.82
C LEU A 253 -12.68 -4.18 -5.98
N ALA A 254 -11.88 -3.97 -7.03
CA ALA A 254 -11.76 -4.93 -8.13
C ALA A 254 -11.24 -6.28 -7.63
N THR A 255 -10.19 -6.28 -6.79
CA THR A 255 -9.67 -7.50 -6.16
C THR A 255 -10.76 -8.25 -5.38
N LEU A 256 -11.53 -7.54 -4.55
CA LEU A 256 -12.59 -8.18 -3.76
C LEU A 256 -13.71 -8.76 -4.64
N ARG A 257 -14.01 -8.11 -5.77
CA ARG A 257 -14.96 -8.66 -6.77
C ARG A 257 -14.41 -9.87 -7.50
N ASP A 258 -13.14 -9.86 -7.89
CA ASP A 258 -12.50 -10.98 -8.59
C ASP A 258 -12.43 -12.22 -7.68
N VAL A 259 -12.10 -12.02 -6.40
CA VAL A 259 -11.97 -13.09 -5.40
C VAL A 259 -13.33 -13.68 -4.98
N ALA A 260 -14.37 -12.88 -4.90
CA ALA A 260 -15.69 -13.29 -4.43
C ALA A 260 -16.81 -12.57 -5.19
N PRO A 261 -17.00 -12.89 -6.49
CA PRO A 261 -17.92 -12.17 -7.36
C PRO A 261 -19.39 -12.24 -6.92
N GLU A 262 -19.79 -13.34 -6.28
CA GLU A 262 -21.18 -13.59 -5.84
C GLU A 262 -21.49 -13.01 -4.45
N ARG A 263 -20.47 -12.52 -3.69
CA ARG A 263 -20.69 -11.96 -2.37
C ARG A 263 -21.20 -10.52 -2.45
N GLU A 264 -22.13 -10.16 -1.55
CA GLU A 264 -22.47 -8.76 -1.33
C GLU A 264 -21.20 -7.99 -0.91
N LEU A 265 -20.90 -6.89 -1.59
CA LEU A 265 -19.75 -6.04 -1.29
C LEU A 265 -20.21 -4.68 -0.75
N ILE A 266 -19.89 -4.40 0.51
CA ILE A 266 -20.14 -3.12 1.18
C ILE A 266 -18.84 -2.36 1.25
N CYS A 267 -18.80 -1.13 0.69
CA CYS A 267 -17.65 -0.24 0.74
C CYS A 267 -17.89 0.88 1.75
N LEU A 268 -17.11 0.91 2.82
CA LEU A 268 -17.12 1.99 3.82
C LEU A 268 -15.83 2.81 3.65
N PHE A 269 -15.96 4.12 3.40
CA PHE A 269 -14.82 5.00 3.28
C PHE A 269 -15.14 6.45 3.65
N GLY A 270 -14.10 7.20 3.94
CA GLY A 270 -14.09 8.65 4.09
C GLY A 270 -12.89 9.26 3.39
N CYS A 271 -12.79 10.58 3.43
CA CYS A 271 -11.62 11.30 2.92
C CYS A 271 -11.03 12.20 3.99
N GLY A 272 -9.70 12.37 3.97
CA GLY A 272 -9.02 13.29 4.86
C GLY A 272 -9.30 14.75 4.52
N GLY A 273 -9.41 15.59 5.54
CA GLY A 273 -9.40 17.05 5.42
C GLY A 273 -8.00 17.60 5.18
N ASP A 274 -7.91 18.85 4.70
CA ASP A 274 -6.66 19.54 4.37
C ASP A 274 -5.81 18.76 3.36
N ARG A 275 -6.49 18.13 2.39
CA ARG A 275 -5.91 17.31 1.32
C ARG A 275 -6.59 17.63 -0.01
N ASP A 276 -6.09 17.05 -1.09
CA ASP A 276 -6.68 17.18 -2.42
C ASP A 276 -8.17 16.82 -2.41
N ARG A 277 -9.01 17.83 -2.67
CA ARG A 277 -10.47 17.69 -2.69
C ARG A 277 -10.99 17.05 -3.97
N THR A 278 -10.21 17.12 -5.07
CA THR A 278 -10.65 16.63 -6.39
C THR A 278 -10.86 15.12 -6.39
N LYS A 279 -10.12 14.38 -5.58
CA LYS A 279 -10.25 12.93 -5.44
C LYS A 279 -11.53 12.47 -4.75
N ARG A 280 -12.20 13.35 -3.96
CA ARG A 280 -13.38 12.99 -3.16
C ARG A 280 -14.53 12.47 -4.03
N PRO A 281 -15.00 13.21 -5.06
CA PRO A 281 -16.05 12.71 -5.96
C PRO A 281 -15.58 11.52 -6.81
N GLU A 282 -14.29 11.44 -7.19
CA GLU A 282 -13.77 10.32 -7.97
C GLU A 282 -13.80 9.02 -7.15
N MET A 283 -13.45 9.06 -5.86
CA MET A 283 -13.57 7.88 -4.97
C MET A 283 -15.02 7.41 -4.85
N ALA A 284 -15.99 8.31 -4.80
CA ALA A 284 -17.40 7.94 -4.80
C ALA A 284 -17.82 7.26 -6.11
N GLN A 285 -17.35 7.75 -7.27
CA GLN A 285 -17.58 7.13 -8.58
C GLN A 285 -17.00 5.71 -8.64
N VAL A 286 -15.81 5.51 -8.09
CA VAL A 286 -15.20 4.17 -7.98
C VAL A 286 -16.04 3.27 -7.08
N ALA A 287 -16.40 3.72 -5.89
CA ALA A 287 -17.22 2.93 -4.96
C ALA A 287 -18.57 2.52 -5.57
N GLN A 288 -19.26 3.43 -6.25
CA GLN A 288 -20.56 3.10 -6.88
C GLN A 288 -20.44 2.10 -8.04
N LYS A 289 -19.28 2.02 -8.71
CA LYS A 289 -19.04 1.07 -9.80
C LYS A 289 -18.93 -0.37 -9.29
N PHE A 290 -18.31 -0.58 -8.14
CA PHE A 290 -17.96 -1.91 -7.66
C PHE A 290 -18.82 -2.42 -6.50
N ALA A 291 -19.20 -1.56 -5.55
CA ALA A 291 -19.92 -1.96 -4.34
C ALA A 291 -21.43 -2.08 -4.55
N ASP A 292 -22.07 -3.02 -3.84
CA ASP A 292 -23.53 -3.15 -3.78
C ASP A 292 -24.12 -2.12 -2.83
N ARG A 293 -23.43 -1.84 -1.72
CA ARG A 293 -23.76 -0.77 -0.78
C ARG A 293 -22.54 0.06 -0.46
N ILE A 294 -22.78 1.34 -0.17
CA ILE A 294 -21.75 2.31 0.15
C ILE A 294 -22.08 2.96 1.48
N ILE A 295 -21.08 3.10 2.34
CA ILE A 295 -21.20 3.90 3.57
C ILE A 295 -20.12 4.98 3.52
N ILE A 296 -20.57 6.23 3.44
CA ILE A 296 -19.70 7.40 3.48
C ILE A 296 -19.64 7.90 4.91
N THR A 297 -18.43 8.05 5.44
CA THR A 297 -18.20 8.39 6.84
C THR A 297 -17.00 9.35 7.00
N SER A 298 -16.66 9.67 8.24
CA SER A 298 -15.45 10.46 8.53
C SER A 298 -14.17 9.66 8.35
N ASP A 299 -13.11 10.39 8.07
CA ASP A 299 -11.71 10.00 8.22
C ASP A 299 -11.04 11.04 9.13
N ASN A 300 -9.77 11.36 8.96
CA ASN A 300 -9.09 12.47 9.63
C ASN A 300 -9.57 13.80 9.04
N SER A 301 -10.64 14.38 9.56
CA SER A 301 -11.21 15.64 9.04
C SER A 301 -10.32 16.85 9.26
N ARG A 302 -9.43 16.81 10.26
CA ARG A 302 -8.51 17.90 10.61
C ARG A 302 -9.28 19.23 10.79
N THR A 303 -8.89 20.29 10.07
CA THR A 303 -9.53 21.61 10.21
C THR A 303 -10.81 21.76 9.40
N GLU A 304 -11.10 20.85 8.45
CA GLU A 304 -12.34 20.88 7.67
C GLU A 304 -13.50 20.26 8.47
N LYS A 305 -14.73 20.73 8.19
CA LYS A 305 -15.93 20.08 8.73
C LYS A 305 -16.17 18.75 8.03
N THR A 306 -16.40 17.69 8.80
CA THR A 306 -16.68 16.36 8.28
C THR A 306 -17.85 16.36 7.29
N SER A 307 -18.92 17.10 7.60
CA SER A 307 -20.09 17.25 6.74
C SER A 307 -19.76 17.81 5.34
N ASP A 308 -18.82 18.76 5.26
CA ASP A 308 -18.42 19.35 3.98
C ASP A 308 -17.62 18.35 3.13
N ILE A 309 -16.73 17.59 3.79
CA ILE A 309 -15.99 16.48 3.14
C ILE A 309 -16.96 15.43 2.59
N MET A 310 -17.94 15.02 3.41
CA MET A 310 -18.96 14.05 3.00
C MET A 310 -19.82 14.57 1.84
N ASN A 311 -20.13 15.87 1.80
CA ASN A 311 -20.84 16.51 0.69
C ASN A 311 -20.01 16.49 -0.61
N ASP A 312 -18.71 16.75 -0.54
CA ASP A 312 -17.81 16.63 -1.70
C ASP A 312 -17.80 15.19 -2.25
N ILE A 313 -17.75 14.18 -1.36
CA ILE A 313 -17.82 12.78 -1.76
C ILE A 313 -19.17 12.48 -2.42
N LYS A 314 -20.29 12.93 -1.80
CA LYS A 314 -21.65 12.74 -2.30
C LYS A 314 -21.87 13.35 -3.68
N ALA A 315 -21.17 14.42 -4.03
CA ALA A 315 -21.23 15.05 -5.34
C ALA A 315 -20.80 14.12 -6.49
N GLY A 316 -19.96 13.11 -6.20
CA GLY A 316 -19.54 12.10 -7.18
C GLY A 316 -20.56 11.00 -7.46
N LEU A 317 -21.63 10.89 -6.64
CA LEU A 317 -22.64 9.84 -6.77
C LEU A 317 -23.78 10.28 -7.71
N ASP A 318 -24.15 9.42 -8.64
CA ASP A 318 -25.39 9.55 -9.42
C ASP A 318 -26.63 9.12 -8.59
N LEU A 319 -27.82 9.12 -9.19
CA LEU A 319 -29.06 8.74 -8.51
C LEU A 319 -29.02 7.28 -7.99
N LYS A 320 -28.45 6.35 -8.77
CA LYS A 320 -28.33 4.95 -8.38
C LYS A 320 -27.31 4.78 -7.25
N GLY A 321 -26.17 5.47 -7.35
CA GLY A 321 -25.15 5.49 -6.32
C GLY A 321 -25.70 6.02 -5.00
N ARG A 322 -26.47 7.11 -5.01
CA ARG A 322 -27.13 7.68 -3.81
C ARG A 322 -28.16 6.73 -3.20
N ALA A 323 -28.93 6.01 -4.02
CA ALA A 323 -29.93 5.07 -3.54
C ALA A 323 -29.35 3.88 -2.75
N LYS A 324 -28.10 3.51 -3.01
CA LYS A 324 -27.39 2.44 -2.30
C LYS A 324 -26.37 2.95 -1.26
N SER A 325 -26.39 4.26 -0.94
CA SER A 325 -25.44 4.89 -0.04
C SER A 325 -26.09 5.32 1.27
N LEU A 326 -25.38 5.07 2.38
CA LEU A 326 -25.64 5.64 3.69
C LEU A 326 -24.57 6.70 4.01
N PHE A 327 -24.97 7.69 4.80
CA PHE A 327 -24.11 8.79 5.23
C PHE A 327 -24.14 8.84 6.75
N ILE A 328 -23.06 8.38 7.38
CA ILE A 328 -22.93 8.24 8.84
C ILE A 328 -21.63 8.92 9.24
N GLU A 329 -21.72 10.04 9.94
CA GLU A 329 -20.55 10.87 10.27
C GLU A 329 -19.60 10.15 11.24
N ASP A 330 -20.13 9.51 12.28
CA ASP A 330 -19.32 8.73 13.21
C ASP A 330 -18.87 7.42 12.55
N ARG A 331 -17.54 7.23 12.47
CA ARG A 331 -16.97 6.08 11.77
C ARG A 331 -17.15 4.77 12.52
N GLU A 332 -17.20 4.77 13.86
CA GLU A 332 -17.48 3.57 14.63
C GLU A 332 -18.93 3.11 14.41
N GLU A 333 -19.87 4.06 14.46
CA GLU A 333 -21.29 3.78 14.14
C GLU A 333 -21.46 3.31 12.69
N ALA A 334 -20.65 3.85 11.77
CA ALA A 334 -20.64 3.42 10.38
C ALA A 334 -20.18 1.95 10.24
N ILE A 335 -19.12 1.56 10.95
CA ILE A 335 -18.61 0.17 10.97
C ILE A 335 -19.66 -0.77 11.59
N ARG A 336 -20.26 -0.41 12.73
CA ARG A 336 -21.33 -1.16 13.35
C ARG A 336 -22.55 -1.33 12.43
N THR A 337 -22.93 -0.25 11.76
CA THR A 337 -24.03 -0.29 10.79
C THR A 337 -23.70 -1.21 9.61
N ALA A 338 -22.46 -1.13 9.06
CA ALA A 338 -22.03 -1.99 7.97
C ALA A 338 -22.17 -3.48 8.32
N THR A 339 -21.75 -3.88 9.53
CA THR A 339 -21.85 -5.27 9.98
C THR A 339 -23.30 -5.70 10.25
N MET A 340 -24.16 -4.79 10.73
CA MET A 340 -25.57 -5.08 10.99
C MET A 340 -26.40 -5.27 9.71
N ILE A 341 -26.11 -4.49 8.66
CA ILE A 341 -26.87 -4.55 7.39
C ILE A 341 -26.31 -5.57 6.42
N ALA A 342 -25.13 -6.12 6.68
CA ALA A 342 -24.48 -7.11 5.85
C ALA A 342 -25.29 -8.43 5.84
N GLY A 343 -25.51 -8.97 4.64
CA GLY A 343 -26.05 -10.31 4.46
C GLY A 343 -25.07 -11.41 4.91
N GLU A 344 -25.56 -12.64 5.04
CA GLU A 344 -24.71 -13.81 5.25
C GLU A 344 -23.69 -13.93 4.12
N GLY A 345 -22.42 -14.18 4.44
CA GLY A 345 -21.36 -14.28 3.47
C GLY A 345 -20.91 -12.95 2.85
N ALA A 346 -21.38 -11.80 3.32
CA ALA A 346 -20.98 -10.50 2.77
C ALA A 346 -19.50 -10.18 3.00
N THR A 347 -18.97 -9.32 2.15
CA THR A 347 -17.64 -8.71 2.28
C THR A 347 -17.78 -7.22 2.56
N ILE A 348 -17.13 -6.73 3.62
CA ILE A 348 -17.11 -5.30 3.97
C ILE A 348 -15.68 -4.79 3.80
N LEU A 349 -15.50 -3.78 2.97
CA LEU A 349 -14.24 -3.04 2.87
C LEU A 349 -14.29 -1.80 3.77
N LEU A 350 -13.34 -1.69 4.70
CA LEU A 350 -13.03 -0.48 5.45
C LEU A 350 -11.82 0.17 4.82
N ALA A 351 -12.04 1.24 4.04
CA ALA A 351 -10.99 1.91 3.27
C ALA A 351 -10.60 3.26 3.87
N GLY A 352 -9.30 3.57 3.76
CA GLY A 352 -8.71 4.86 4.08
C GLY A 352 -7.74 4.85 5.26
N LYS A 353 -8.09 4.23 6.40
CA LYS A 353 -7.27 4.26 7.61
C LYS A 353 -6.21 3.17 7.67
N GLY A 354 -6.53 1.98 7.19
CA GLY A 354 -5.59 0.85 7.18
C GLY A 354 -4.95 0.60 8.55
N HIS A 355 -3.65 0.85 8.67
CA HIS A 355 -2.85 0.67 9.89
C HIS A 355 -2.97 1.79 10.93
N GLU A 356 -3.70 2.87 10.63
CA GLU A 356 -3.84 3.99 11.56
C GLU A 356 -4.68 3.60 12.77
N THR A 357 -4.12 3.75 13.97
CA THR A 357 -4.78 3.49 15.25
C THR A 357 -5.31 4.76 15.90
N TYR A 358 -5.58 5.79 15.07
CA TYR A 358 -6.04 7.09 15.54
C TYR A 358 -6.97 7.76 14.54
N GLN A 359 -7.73 8.74 15.02
CA GLN A 359 -8.49 9.68 14.20
C GLN A 359 -8.18 11.11 14.64
N ILE A 360 -8.05 12.03 13.67
CA ILE A 360 -7.81 13.46 13.92
C ILE A 360 -9.06 14.24 13.54
N ILE A 361 -9.67 14.90 14.55
CA ILE A 361 -10.81 15.78 14.38
C ILE A 361 -10.42 17.16 14.95
N GLY A 362 -10.45 18.19 14.14
CA GLY A 362 -9.84 19.47 14.49
C GLY A 362 -8.33 19.28 14.71
N THR A 363 -7.87 19.63 15.91
CA THR A 363 -6.49 19.47 16.38
C THR A 363 -6.31 18.27 17.32
N GLU A 364 -7.40 17.57 17.65
CA GLU A 364 -7.37 16.44 18.57
C GLU A 364 -7.09 15.13 17.84
N LYS A 365 -6.09 14.41 18.34
CA LYS A 365 -5.76 13.04 17.93
C LYS A 365 -6.29 12.09 18.99
N ARG A 366 -7.33 11.30 18.65
CA ARG A 366 -7.93 10.30 19.54
C ARG A 366 -7.57 8.90 19.10
N HIS A 367 -7.56 7.94 20.03
CA HIS A 367 -7.43 6.53 19.72
C HIS A 367 -8.63 6.08 18.86
N PHE A 368 -8.35 5.36 17.78
CA PHE A 368 -9.36 4.80 16.89
C PHE A 368 -8.71 3.69 16.05
N ASP A 369 -8.98 2.45 16.39
CA ASP A 369 -8.44 1.28 15.70
C ASP A 369 -9.61 0.47 15.12
N GLU A 370 -9.67 0.40 13.78
CA GLU A 370 -10.74 -0.31 13.06
C GLU A 370 -10.76 -1.80 13.38
N LYS A 371 -9.60 -2.41 13.59
CA LYS A 371 -9.49 -3.83 13.93
C LYS A 371 -10.09 -4.13 15.30
N GLU A 372 -9.76 -3.32 16.31
CA GLU A 372 -10.32 -3.45 17.65
C GLU A 372 -11.86 -3.31 17.64
N ILE A 373 -12.37 -2.36 16.84
CA ILE A 373 -13.82 -2.15 16.69
C ILE A 373 -14.47 -3.37 16.04
N VAL A 374 -13.93 -3.86 14.94
CA VAL A 374 -14.46 -5.04 14.22
C VAL A 374 -14.43 -6.28 15.11
N GLU A 375 -13.32 -6.55 15.80
CA GLU A 375 -13.21 -7.69 16.74
C GLU A 375 -14.22 -7.58 17.90
N THR A 376 -14.51 -6.36 18.35
CA THR A 376 -15.53 -6.13 19.38
C THR A 376 -16.92 -6.41 18.84
N VAL A 377 -17.26 -5.91 17.65
CA VAL A 377 -18.55 -6.17 17.02
C VAL A 377 -18.75 -7.67 16.75
N PHE A 378 -17.73 -8.38 16.28
CA PHE A 378 -17.83 -9.83 16.06
C PHE A 378 -18.14 -10.59 17.36
N ARG A 379 -17.48 -10.23 18.48
CA ARG A 379 -17.79 -10.82 19.81
C ARG A 379 -19.23 -10.54 20.25
N GLU A 380 -19.73 -9.32 20.00
CA GLU A 380 -21.11 -8.94 20.33
C GLU A 380 -22.14 -9.70 19.46
N MET A 381 -21.79 -10.07 18.23
CA MET A 381 -22.65 -10.86 17.33
C MET A 381 -22.70 -12.36 17.69
N GLU A 382 -21.69 -12.87 18.41
CA GLU A 382 -21.61 -14.26 18.86
C GLU A 382 -22.26 -14.47 20.24
N ALA A 383 -22.47 -13.39 21.00
CA ALA A 383 -23.07 -13.41 22.36
C ALA A 383 -24.60 -13.46 22.30
#